data_d5f18b4a1532332bd3ac9b18b9bb7116
#
_entry.id   d5f18b4a1532332bd3ac9b18b9bb7116
#
_cell.length_a   1.000
_cell.length_b   1.000
_cell.length_c   1.000
_cell.angle_alpha   90.00
_cell.angle_beta   90.00
_cell.angle_gamma   90.00
#
_symmetry.space_group_name_H-M   'P 1'
#
loop_
_entity.id
_entity.type
_entity.pdbx_description
1 polymer ?
#
loop_
_entity_poly.entity_id
_entity_poly.type
_entity_poly.pdbx_seq_one_letter_code
_entity_poly.pdbx_strand_id
1 'polypeptide(L)'
;MNEIFRQFSLEGKVAVVTGAGKGIGRACAVTLAKAGADVALFARTEADLQAVKAEIEALGRRAIAVQGDVNKEEDLDKLIVRTVEELGKINVLINNVGGGGPNDPRKVAGKAVGDMLAFNVVPAYTLIQKAAAAMEAAGGGAVVNISSTAARYSQKYFSAYGAAKAALNQMTRCLAQDFGPRVRINAIEPGTIMTDALAPFLTPDRKERMEKTTPMARMGQPEDIASAALFLASPASSWVTGKVLGVDGGVEAPNF
;
A
#
# COMPACT_ATOMS: atom_id res chain seq x y z
N MET A 1 -6.98 23.64 15.26
CA MET A 1 -6.13 22.41 15.20
C MET A 1 -4.73 22.80 15.62
N ASN A 2 -4.10 22.08 16.56
CA ASN A 2 -2.74 22.37 17.02
C ASN A 2 -1.78 22.26 15.82
N GLU A 3 -0.73 23.11 15.77
CA GLU A 3 0.20 23.21 14.64
C GLU A 3 0.88 21.86 14.30
N ILE A 4 1.21 21.05 15.30
CA ILE A 4 1.79 19.73 15.10
C ILE A 4 0.82 18.78 14.34
N PHE A 5 -0.48 18.86 14.58
CA PHE A 5 -1.45 18.02 13.87
C PHE A 5 -1.69 18.47 12.44
N ARG A 6 -1.38 19.73 12.09
CA ARG A 6 -1.45 20.22 10.72
C ARG A 6 -0.46 19.51 9.80
N GLN A 7 0.66 19.04 10.34
CA GLN A 7 1.67 18.31 9.55
C GLN A 7 1.14 16.94 9.07
N PHE A 8 0.15 16.37 9.74
CA PHE A 8 -0.50 15.12 9.33
C PHE A 8 -1.79 15.37 8.51
N SER A 9 -2.19 16.62 8.31
CA SER A 9 -3.38 16.94 7.55
C SER A 9 -3.19 16.69 6.06
N LEU A 10 -4.20 16.08 5.45
CA LEU A 10 -4.34 15.91 4.02
C LEU A 10 -5.51 16.73 3.46
N GLU A 11 -5.93 17.78 4.19
CA GLU A 11 -7.00 18.68 3.74
C GLU A 11 -6.70 19.27 2.36
N GLY A 12 -7.68 19.16 1.47
CA GLY A 12 -7.54 19.57 0.08
C GLY A 12 -6.61 18.71 -0.77
N LYS A 13 -6.16 17.53 -0.29
CA LYS A 13 -5.40 16.55 -1.06
C LYS A 13 -6.30 15.46 -1.64
N VAL A 14 -5.82 14.82 -2.69
CA VAL A 14 -6.47 13.66 -3.31
C VAL A 14 -5.54 12.47 -3.26
N ALA A 15 -6.04 11.36 -2.72
CA ALA A 15 -5.33 10.10 -2.61
C ALA A 15 -5.91 9.04 -3.56
N VAL A 16 -5.04 8.28 -4.20
CA VAL A 16 -5.37 7.06 -4.94
C VAL A 16 -4.92 5.85 -4.12
N VAL A 17 -5.81 4.88 -3.89
CA VAL A 17 -5.50 3.67 -3.11
C VAL A 17 -5.88 2.43 -3.90
N THR A 18 -4.90 1.56 -4.19
CA THR A 18 -5.15 0.27 -4.84
C THR A 18 -5.43 -0.83 -3.82
N GLY A 19 -6.29 -1.80 -4.20
CA GLY A 19 -6.75 -2.83 -3.26
C GLY A 19 -7.57 -2.25 -2.11
N ALA A 20 -8.30 -1.17 -2.37
CA ALA A 20 -8.95 -0.34 -1.36
C ALA A 20 -10.21 -0.97 -0.74
N GLY A 21 -10.71 -2.10 -1.25
CA GLY A 21 -11.96 -2.70 -0.79
C GLY A 21 -11.90 -3.37 0.58
N LYS A 22 -10.74 -3.89 0.99
CA LYS A 22 -10.58 -4.67 2.24
C LYS A 22 -9.20 -4.48 2.87
N GLY A 23 -9.04 -4.94 4.10
CA GLY A 23 -7.76 -5.07 4.80
C GLY A 23 -6.96 -3.75 4.85
N ILE A 24 -5.66 -3.84 4.57
CA ILE A 24 -4.73 -2.71 4.65
C ILE A 24 -5.15 -1.57 3.71
N GLY A 25 -5.56 -1.89 2.47
CA GLY A 25 -5.97 -0.87 1.51
C GLY A 25 -7.20 -0.08 1.96
N ARG A 26 -8.24 -0.75 2.49
CA ARG A 26 -9.40 -0.08 3.08
C ARG A 26 -8.98 0.79 4.27
N ALA A 27 -8.18 0.25 5.19
CA ALA A 27 -7.73 1.02 6.35
C ALA A 27 -6.93 2.27 5.94
N CYS A 28 -6.04 2.16 4.94
CA CYS A 28 -5.33 3.31 4.37
C CYS A 28 -6.32 4.34 3.80
N ALA A 29 -7.27 3.91 2.95
CA ALA A 29 -8.24 4.81 2.32
C ALA A 29 -9.05 5.61 3.35
N VAL A 30 -9.59 4.91 4.35
CA VAL A 30 -10.39 5.54 5.43
C VAL A 30 -9.53 6.45 6.31
N THR A 31 -8.30 6.04 6.63
CA THR A 31 -7.40 6.87 7.45
C THR A 31 -6.98 8.14 6.73
N LEU A 32 -6.68 8.07 5.43
CA LEU A 32 -6.35 9.27 4.63
C LEU A 32 -7.57 10.20 4.52
N ALA A 33 -8.79 9.66 4.39
CA ALA A 33 -10.02 10.43 4.39
C ALA A 33 -10.25 11.12 5.74
N LYS A 34 -10.06 10.43 6.87
CA LYS A 34 -10.10 11.03 8.22
C LYS A 34 -9.08 12.16 8.40
N ALA A 35 -7.96 12.10 7.69
CA ALA A 35 -6.95 13.16 7.66
C ALA A 35 -7.29 14.31 6.71
N GLY A 36 -8.42 14.26 5.97
CA GLY A 36 -8.93 15.32 5.12
C GLY A 36 -8.77 15.10 3.61
N ALA A 37 -8.27 13.94 3.16
CA ALA A 37 -8.15 13.66 1.73
C ALA A 37 -9.49 13.27 1.10
N ASP A 38 -9.68 13.65 -0.17
CA ASP A 38 -10.62 12.98 -1.06
C ASP A 38 -9.93 11.73 -1.65
N VAL A 39 -10.67 10.65 -1.94
CA VAL A 39 -10.04 9.34 -2.22
C VAL A 39 -10.60 8.68 -3.48
N ALA A 40 -9.71 8.28 -4.38
CA ALA A 40 -10.01 7.34 -5.46
C ALA A 40 -9.69 5.91 -5.02
N LEU A 41 -10.71 5.07 -4.99
CA LEU A 41 -10.67 3.69 -4.55
C LEU A 41 -10.57 2.77 -5.76
N PHE A 42 -9.60 1.84 -5.78
CA PHE A 42 -9.41 0.90 -6.87
C PHE A 42 -9.33 -0.55 -6.37
N ALA A 43 -10.18 -1.42 -6.88
CA ALA A 43 -10.14 -2.87 -6.65
C ALA A 43 -11.01 -3.61 -7.68
N ARG A 44 -10.95 -4.96 -7.67
CA ARG A 44 -11.73 -5.81 -8.58
C ARG A 44 -13.21 -5.94 -8.20
N THR A 45 -13.54 -5.79 -6.91
CA THR A 45 -14.89 -6.01 -6.39
C THR A 45 -15.61 -4.70 -6.19
N GLU A 46 -16.56 -4.39 -7.06
CA GLU A 46 -17.32 -3.13 -7.02
C GLU A 46 -18.08 -2.96 -5.70
N ALA A 47 -18.73 -4.00 -5.18
CA ALA A 47 -19.49 -3.92 -3.94
C ALA A 47 -18.63 -3.51 -2.74
N ASP A 48 -17.39 -4.05 -2.63
CA ASP A 48 -16.45 -3.67 -1.58
C ASP A 48 -16.04 -2.19 -1.71
N LEU A 49 -15.82 -1.72 -2.95
CA LEU A 49 -15.47 -0.31 -3.21
C LEU A 49 -16.62 0.64 -2.83
N GLN A 50 -17.87 0.28 -3.15
CA GLN A 50 -19.03 1.10 -2.81
C GLN A 50 -19.24 1.19 -1.30
N ALA A 51 -19.01 0.10 -0.56
CA ALA A 51 -19.06 0.12 0.91
C ALA A 51 -18.02 1.08 1.51
N VAL A 52 -16.77 1.03 1.03
CA VAL A 52 -15.71 1.95 1.50
C VAL A 52 -15.97 3.38 1.07
N LYS A 53 -16.50 3.59 -0.14
CA LYS A 53 -16.92 4.91 -0.63
C LYS A 53 -17.95 5.53 0.30
N ALA A 54 -19.01 4.80 0.65
CA ALA A 54 -20.04 5.28 1.57
C ALA A 54 -19.46 5.64 2.96
N GLU A 55 -18.50 4.84 3.46
CA GLU A 55 -17.80 5.14 4.71
C GLU A 55 -17.03 6.46 4.64
N ILE A 56 -16.32 6.73 3.53
CA ILE A 56 -15.58 7.97 3.33
C ILE A 56 -16.51 9.17 3.15
N GLU A 57 -17.62 9.00 2.42
CA GLU A 57 -18.61 10.05 2.23
C GLU A 57 -19.30 10.42 3.56
N ALA A 58 -19.52 9.46 4.46
CA ALA A 58 -20.01 9.72 5.80
C ALA A 58 -19.04 10.55 6.67
N LEU A 59 -17.74 10.59 6.33
CA LEU A 59 -16.74 11.48 6.93
C LEU A 59 -16.75 12.90 6.31
N GLY A 60 -17.65 13.19 5.36
CA GLY A 60 -17.71 14.46 4.65
C GLY A 60 -16.63 14.63 3.58
N ARG A 61 -16.02 13.55 3.11
CA ARG A 61 -15.02 13.58 2.02
C ARG A 61 -15.60 13.01 0.73
N ARG A 62 -15.07 13.46 -0.41
CA ARG A 62 -15.45 12.87 -1.71
C ARG A 62 -14.70 11.56 -1.92
N ALA A 63 -15.41 10.59 -2.49
CA ALA A 63 -14.77 9.35 -2.92
C ALA A 63 -15.31 8.90 -4.28
N ILE A 64 -14.43 8.33 -5.11
CA ILE A 64 -14.82 7.64 -6.34
C ILE A 64 -14.43 6.17 -6.25
N ALA A 65 -15.28 5.30 -6.77
CA ALA A 65 -15.02 3.88 -6.94
C ALA A 65 -14.64 3.60 -8.39
N VAL A 66 -13.49 3.00 -8.60
CA VAL A 66 -13.00 2.60 -9.93
C VAL A 66 -12.73 1.11 -9.90
N GLN A 67 -13.65 0.33 -10.44
CA GLN A 67 -13.46 -1.11 -10.59
C GLN A 67 -12.44 -1.40 -11.69
N GLY A 68 -11.48 -2.30 -11.42
CA GLY A 68 -10.47 -2.72 -12.38
C GLY A 68 -9.47 -3.73 -11.82
N ASP A 69 -8.62 -4.23 -12.70
CA ASP A 69 -7.51 -5.14 -12.38
C ASP A 69 -6.18 -4.43 -12.62
N VAL A 70 -5.30 -4.41 -11.62
CA VAL A 70 -3.96 -3.80 -11.73
C VAL A 70 -3.08 -4.43 -12.81
N ASN A 71 -3.40 -5.64 -13.26
CA ASN A 71 -2.68 -6.31 -14.34
C ASN A 71 -3.10 -5.83 -15.74
N LYS A 72 -4.12 -4.97 -15.82
CA LYS A 72 -4.60 -4.39 -17.07
C LYS A 72 -4.24 -2.93 -17.12
N GLU A 73 -3.40 -2.56 -18.08
CA GLU A 73 -2.90 -1.19 -18.20
C GLU A 73 -4.03 -0.19 -18.47
N GLU A 74 -5.03 -0.59 -19.26
CA GLU A 74 -6.23 0.22 -19.52
C GLU A 74 -7.04 0.54 -18.26
N ASP A 75 -7.07 -0.37 -17.26
CA ASP A 75 -7.74 -0.12 -15.99
C ASP A 75 -6.94 0.87 -15.12
N LEU A 76 -5.60 0.84 -15.21
CA LEU A 76 -4.73 1.81 -14.54
C LEU A 76 -4.87 3.20 -15.18
N ASP A 77 -4.95 3.30 -16.51
CA ASP A 77 -5.22 4.55 -17.21
C ASP A 77 -6.57 5.13 -16.79
N LYS A 78 -7.62 4.30 -16.81
CA LYS A 78 -8.94 4.68 -16.35
C LYS A 78 -8.93 5.22 -14.90
N LEU A 79 -8.16 4.59 -13.99
CA LEU A 79 -8.03 5.05 -12.62
C LEU A 79 -7.45 6.47 -12.56
N ILE A 80 -6.35 6.72 -13.25
CA ILE A 80 -5.67 8.02 -13.22
C ILE A 80 -6.55 9.09 -13.86
N VAL A 81 -7.08 8.83 -15.05
CA VAL A 81 -7.94 9.76 -15.79
C VAL A 81 -9.17 10.14 -14.96
N ARG A 82 -9.93 9.17 -14.47
CA ARG A 82 -11.12 9.44 -13.64
C ARG A 82 -10.78 10.18 -12.35
N THR A 83 -9.63 9.88 -11.72
CA THR A 83 -9.22 10.60 -10.52
C THR A 83 -9.00 12.08 -10.81
N VAL A 84 -8.31 12.41 -11.90
CA VAL A 84 -8.06 13.80 -12.28
C VAL A 84 -9.35 14.50 -12.71
N GLU A 85 -10.21 13.86 -13.49
CA GLU A 85 -11.47 14.43 -13.97
C GLU A 85 -12.47 14.68 -12.82
N GLU A 86 -12.64 13.70 -11.92
CA GLU A 86 -13.68 13.77 -10.89
C GLU A 86 -13.20 14.44 -9.58
N LEU A 87 -11.91 14.29 -9.22
CA LEU A 87 -11.35 14.84 -7.99
C LEU A 87 -10.37 15.99 -8.21
N GLY A 88 -9.95 16.23 -9.46
CA GLY A 88 -9.20 17.41 -9.89
C GLY A 88 -7.68 17.30 -9.85
N LYS A 89 -7.09 16.35 -9.13
CA LYS A 89 -5.62 16.18 -8.97
C LYS A 89 -5.26 14.85 -8.34
N ILE A 90 -3.96 14.57 -8.25
CA ILE A 90 -3.41 13.46 -7.44
C ILE A 90 -2.27 14.01 -6.58
N ASN A 91 -2.30 13.77 -5.28
CA ASN A 91 -1.24 14.14 -4.34
C ASN A 91 -0.63 12.93 -3.63
N VAL A 92 -1.40 11.84 -3.46
CA VAL A 92 -0.97 10.65 -2.75
C VAL A 92 -1.31 9.41 -3.58
N LEU A 93 -0.39 8.45 -3.63
CA LEU A 93 -0.63 7.13 -4.22
C LEU A 93 -0.22 6.05 -3.22
N ILE A 94 -1.16 5.20 -2.85
CA ILE A 94 -0.90 3.99 -2.05
C ILE A 94 -0.98 2.78 -2.97
N ASN A 95 0.17 2.22 -3.32
CA ASN A 95 0.29 0.96 -4.03
C ASN A 95 0.21 -0.19 -3.02
N ASN A 96 -1.01 -0.68 -2.79
CA ASN A 96 -1.26 -1.74 -1.81
C ASN A 96 -1.54 -3.10 -2.46
N VAL A 97 -1.94 -3.16 -3.73
CA VAL A 97 -2.16 -4.45 -4.40
C VAL A 97 -0.85 -5.23 -4.48
N GLY A 98 -0.93 -6.47 -4.10
CA GLY A 98 0.15 -7.42 -4.11
C GLY A 98 -0.19 -8.60 -3.21
N GLY A 99 0.66 -9.59 -3.22
CA GLY A 99 0.49 -10.76 -2.37
C GLY A 99 1.22 -11.97 -2.92
N GLY A 100 1.28 -13.00 -2.12
CA GLY A 100 1.88 -14.27 -2.43
C GLY A 100 1.82 -15.18 -1.22
N GLY A 101 2.06 -16.46 -1.44
CA GLY A 101 2.06 -17.47 -0.40
C GLY A 101 3.25 -18.42 -0.53
N PRO A 102 3.34 -19.40 0.38
CA PRO A 102 4.39 -20.39 0.34
C PRO A 102 4.28 -21.29 -0.91
N ASN A 103 5.38 -21.45 -1.62
CA ASN A 103 5.50 -22.30 -2.80
C ASN A 103 6.79 -23.14 -2.70
N ASP A 104 6.68 -24.46 -2.79
CA ASP A 104 7.86 -25.33 -2.79
C ASP A 104 8.68 -25.11 -4.08
N PRO A 105 9.90 -24.55 -4.00
CA PRO A 105 10.70 -24.21 -5.17
C PRO A 105 11.09 -25.44 -6.03
N ARG A 106 10.98 -26.65 -5.48
CA ARG A 106 11.23 -27.90 -6.22
C ARG A 106 10.04 -28.28 -7.13
N LYS A 107 8.86 -27.65 -6.94
CA LYS A 107 7.61 -27.95 -7.65
C LYS A 107 7.11 -26.78 -8.51
N VAL A 108 7.67 -25.59 -8.33
CA VAL A 108 7.21 -24.36 -8.98
C VAL A 108 8.09 -24.06 -10.18
N ALA A 109 7.47 -23.90 -11.35
CA ALA A 109 8.18 -23.51 -12.57
C ALA A 109 8.72 -22.08 -12.47
N GLY A 110 9.82 -21.79 -13.17
CA GLY A 110 10.40 -20.43 -13.21
C GLY A 110 9.42 -19.35 -13.67
N LYS A 111 8.42 -19.71 -14.50
CA LYS A 111 7.31 -18.82 -14.86
C LYS A 111 6.58 -18.23 -13.66
N ALA A 112 6.38 -18.99 -12.59
CA ALA A 112 5.71 -18.50 -11.38
C ALA A 112 6.49 -17.39 -10.66
N VAL A 113 7.82 -17.37 -10.80
CA VAL A 113 8.66 -16.25 -10.30
C VAL A 113 8.38 -15.00 -11.12
N GLY A 114 8.30 -15.12 -12.46
CA GLY A 114 7.93 -14.02 -13.35
C GLY A 114 6.53 -13.48 -13.05
N ASP A 115 5.54 -14.36 -12.88
CA ASP A 115 4.16 -13.98 -12.54
C ASP A 115 4.11 -13.25 -11.17
N MET A 116 4.93 -13.68 -10.20
CA MET A 116 5.01 -13.03 -8.88
C MET A 116 5.61 -11.62 -8.97
N LEU A 117 6.65 -11.45 -9.77
CA LEU A 117 7.24 -10.13 -10.05
C LEU A 117 6.24 -9.25 -10.81
N ALA A 118 5.60 -9.78 -11.86
CA ALA A 118 4.61 -9.05 -12.64
C ALA A 118 3.46 -8.54 -11.77
N PHE A 119 2.96 -9.35 -10.83
CA PHE A 119 1.84 -8.94 -9.97
C PHE A 119 2.24 -7.95 -8.85
N ASN A 120 3.44 -8.10 -8.26
CA ASN A 120 3.82 -7.30 -7.08
C ASN A 120 4.63 -6.03 -7.42
N VAL A 121 5.23 -5.94 -8.61
CA VAL A 121 6.16 -4.85 -8.96
C VAL A 121 5.65 -4.01 -10.12
N VAL A 122 5.25 -4.65 -11.22
CA VAL A 122 4.91 -3.94 -12.46
C VAL A 122 3.75 -2.95 -12.28
N PRO A 123 2.61 -3.29 -11.63
CA PRO A 123 1.52 -2.34 -11.45
C PRO A 123 1.93 -1.11 -10.63
N ALA A 124 2.75 -1.31 -9.59
CA ALA A 124 3.23 -0.20 -8.77
C ALA A 124 4.13 0.74 -9.58
N TYR A 125 5.05 0.20 -10.40
CA TYR A 125 5.87 0.99 -11.32
C TYR A 125 5.01 1.80 -12.29
N THR A 126 4.09 1.13 -12.98
CA THR A 126 3.20 1.75 -13.97
C THR A 126 2.35 2.86 -13.36
N LEU A 127 1.76 2.63 -12.17
CA LEU A 127 0.97 3.66 -11.49
C LEU A 127 1.81 4.85 -11.04
N ILE A 128 3.04 4.64 -10.55
CA ILE A 128 3.94 5.74 -10.21
C ILE A 128 4.23 6.58 -11.45
N GLN A 129 4.58 5.94 -12.57
CA GLN A 129 4.84 6.62 -13.84
C GLN A 129 3.63 7.43 -14.31
N LYS A 130 2.44 6.83 -14.31
CA LYS A 130 1.20 7.48 -14.78
C LYS A 130 0.73 8.61 -13.84
N ALA A 131 0.92 8.47 -12.53
CA ALA A 131 0.50 9.47 -11.54
C ALA A 131 1.48 10.64 -11.42
N ALA A 132 2.74 10.47 -11.79
CA ALA A 132 3.80 11.45 -11.56
C ALA A 132 3.50 12.81 -12.16
N ALA A 133 3.06 12.88 -13.43
CA ALA A 133 2.74 14.12 -14.10
C ALA A 133 1.60 14.89 -13.39
N ALA A 134 0.55 14.17 -12.94
CA ALA A 134 -0.55 14.78 -12.20
C ALA A 134 -0.09 15.26 -10.80
N MET A 135 0.82 14.52 -10.15
CA MET A 135 1.41 14.93 -8.86
C MET A 135 2.26 16.20 -9.03
N GLU A 136 3.10 16.26 -10.04
CA GLU A 136 3.95 17.42 -10.32
C GLU A 136 3.10 18.66 -10.63
N ALA A 137 2.06 18.52 -11.44
CA ALA A 137 1.11 19.58 -11.73
C ALA A 137 0.35 20.06 -10.47
N ALA A 138 0.14 19.19 -9.49
CA ALA A 138 -0.47 19.51 -8.18
C ALA A 138 0.53 20.11 -7.17
N GLY A 139 1.77 20.40 -7.60
CA GLY A 139 2.83 20.98 -6.75
C GLY A 139 3.67 19.97 -6.00
N GLY A 140 3.55 18.69 -6.32
CA GLY A 140 4.27 17.57 -5.73
C GLY A 140 3.35 16.49 -5.13
N GLY A 141 3.95 15.35 -4.77
CA GLY A 141 3.19 14.22 -4.26
C GLY A 141 3.98 13.29 -3.33
N ALA A 142 3.27 12.27 -2.85
CA ALA A 142 3.86 11.20 -2.06
C ALA A 142 3.32 9.82 -2.51
N VAL A 143 4.23 8.88 -2.69
CA VAL A 143 3.92 7.48 -2.99
C VAL A 143 4.31 6.60 -1.82
N VAL A 144 3.44 5.69 -1.45
CA VAL A 144 3.71 4.65 -0.45
C VAL A 144 3.45 3.28 -1.06
N ASN A 145 4.48 2.48 -1.18
CA ASN A 145 4.39 1.10 -1.66
C ASN A 145 4.24 0.14 -0.46
N ILE A 146 3.24 -0.72 -0.47
CA ILE A 146 3.07 -1.74 0.57
C ILE A 146 3.87 -2.98 0.19
N SER A 147 5.00 -3.14 0.86
CA SER A 147 5.92 -4.27 0.72
C SER A 147 5.59 -5.41 1.69
N SER A 148 6.60 -6.03 2.31
CA SER A 148 6.46 -7.08 3.31
C SER A 148 7.79 -7.32 4.01
N THR A 149 7.78 -7.77 5.27
CA THR A 149 8.97 -8.32 5.96
C THR A 149 9.60 -9.51 5.22
N ALA A 150 8.86 -10.18 4.33
CA ALA A 150 9.40 -11.22 3.43
C ALA A 150 10.47 -10.68 2.45
N ALA A 151 10.53 -9.37 2.23
CA ALA A 151 11.60 -8.73 1.46
C ALA A 151 12.94 -8.70 2.21
N ARG A 152 12.90 -8.74 3.53
CA ARG A 152 14.05 -8.59 4.44
C ARG A 152 14.48 -9.91 5.05
N TYR A 153 13.53 -10.78 5.42
CA TYR A 153 13.81 -12.04 6.10
C TYR A 153 13.68 -13.25 5.19
N SER A 154 14.63 -14.17 5.33
CA SER A 154 14.60 -15.46 4.64
C SER A 154 13.52 -16.35 5.25
N GLN A 155 12.54 -16.75 4.47
CA GLN A 155 11.44 -17.62 4.90
C GLN A 155 11.30 -18.82 3.97
N LYS A 156 11.17 -20.01 4.56
CA LYS A 156 11.00 -21.25 3.80
C LYS A 156 9.76 -21.16 2.91
N TYR A 157 9.92 -21.52 1.64
CA TYR A 157 8.88 -21.49 0.61
C TYR A 157 8.42 -20.09 0.12
N PHE A 158 9.06 -19.01 0.55
CA PHE A 158 8.71 -17.66 0.14
C PHE A 158 9.69 -17.02 -0.86
N SER A 159 10.54 -17.81 -1.50
CA SER A 159 11.60 -17.30 -2.38
C SER A 159 11.08 -16.36 -3.50
N ALA A 160 10.03 -16.75 -4.21
CA ALA A 160 9.47 -15.92 -5.28
C ALA A 160 8.80 -14.64 -4.74
N TYR A 161 8.01 -14.76 -3.67
CA TYR A 161 7.34 -13.62 -3.05
C TYR A 161 8.33 -12.66 -2.39
N GLY A 162 9.28 -13.19 -1.62
CA GLY A 162 10.34 -12.40 -0.99
C GLY A 162 11.18 -11.65 -2.03
N ALA A 163 11.55 -12.33 -3.13
CA ALA A 163 12.26 -11.69 -4.25
C ALA A 163 11.45 -10.54 -4.87
N ALA A 164 10.14 -10.73 -5.09
CA ALA A 164 9.27 -9.70 -5.65
C ALA A 164 9.13 -8.49 -4.70
N LYS A 165 8.99 -8.72 -3.39
CA LYS A 165 8.90 -7.63 -2.41
C LYS A 165 10.26 -6.93 -2.20
N ALA A 166 11.37 -7.66 -2.28
CA ALA A 166 12.71 -7.06 -2.30
C ALA A 166 12.93 -6.18 -3.56
N ALA A 167 12.46 -6.64 -4.72
CA ALA A 167 12.47 -5.85 -5.94
C ALA A 167 11.64 -4.57 -5.81
N LEU A 168 10.45 -4.63 -5.19
CA LEU A 168 9.62 -3.45 -4.91
C LEU A 168 10.35 -2.46 -3.99
N ASN A 169 11.04 -2.94 -2.97
CA ASN A 169 11.84 -2.09 -2.08
C ASN A 169 12.99 -1.40 -2.83
N GLN A 170 13.70 -2.12 -3.67
CA GLN A 170 14.81 -1.53 -4.44
C GLN A 170 14.27 -0.55 -5.48
N MET A 171 13.19 -0.88 -6.19
CA MET A 171 12.49 0.01 -7.10
C MET A 171 12.07 1.32 -6.39
N THR A 172 11.54 1.23 -5.17
CA THR A 172 11.20 2.39 -4.33
C THR A 172 12.39 3.32 -4.14
N ARG A 173 13.57 2.76 -3.82
CA ARG A 173 14.80 3.55 -3.61
C ARG A 173 15.26 4.25 -4.88
N CYS A 174 15.23 3.55 -6.01
CA CYS A 174 15.63 4.11 -7.31
C CYS A 174 14.68 5.22 -7.77
N LEU A 175 13.38 4.93 -7.80
CA LEU A 175 12.38 5.91 -8.24
C LEU A 175 12.33 7.16 -7.34
N ALA A 176 12.68 7.05 -6.06
CA ALA A 176 12.82 8.20 -5.18
C ALA A 176 13.93 9.17 -5.62
N GLN A 177 14.98 8.68 -6.31
CA GLN A 177 16.02 9.53 -6.90
C GLN A 177 15.52 10.15 -8.20
N ASP A 178 14.79 9.39 -9.01
CA ASP A 178 14.33 9.83 -10.33
C ASP A 178 13.24 10.92 -10.22
N PHE A 179 12.33 10.81 -9.24
CA PHE A 179 11.19 11.72 -9.09
C PHE A 179 11.38 12.83 -8.04
N GLY A 180 12.47 12.78 -7.25
CA GLY A 180 12.81 13.89 -6.36
C GLY A 180 13.20 15.15 -7.12
N PRO A 181 12.98 16.34 -6.56
CA PRO A 181 12.36 16.63 -5.26
C PRO A 181 10.83 16.74 -5.30
N ARG A 182 10.18 16.52 -6.46
CA ARG A 182 8.75 16.76 -6.63
C ARG A 182 7.88 15.68 -6.01
N VAL A 183 8.30 14.40 -6.12
CA VAL A 183 7.53 13.28 -5.58
C VAL A 183 8.41 12.48 -4.62
N ARG A 184 7.92 12.31 -3.39
CA ARG A 184 8.56 11.43 -2.40
C ARG A 184 8.02 10.00 -2.59
N ILE A 185 8.90 9.02 -2.59
CA ILE A 185 8.52 7.61 -2.80
C ILE A 185 9.13 6.79 -1.67
N ASN A 186 8.27 6.12 -0.89
CA ASN A 186 8.68 5.29 0.23
C ASN A 186 7.95 3.95 0.21
N ALA A 187 8.41 2.99 0.98
CA ALA A 187 7.73 1.72 1.19
C ALA A 187 7.48 1.45 2.67
N ILE A 188 6.47 0.66 2.96
CA ILE A 188 6.23 0.06 4.28
C ILE A 188 6.44 -1.45 4.14
N GLU A 189 7.14 -2.06 5.09
CA GLU A 189 7.22 -3.52 5.27
C GLU A 189 6.31 -3.94 6.43
N PRO A 190 5.06 -4.34 6.16
CA PRO A 190 4.22 -4.93 7.17
C PRO A 190 4.80 -6.25 7.70
N GLY A 191 4.67 -6.47 8.99
CA GLY A 191 4.76 -7.79 9.59
C GLY A 191 3.48 -8.61 9.34
N THR A 192 3.15 -9.49 10.28
CA THR A 192 1.92 -10.28 10.19
C THR A 192 0.71 -9.43 10.60
N ILE A 193 -0.10 -9.05 9.63
CA ILE A 193 -1.29 -8.19 9.81
C ILE A 193 -2.56 -9.04 9.72
N MET A 194 -3.46 -8.87 10.69
CA MET A 194 -4.77 -9.53 10.71
C MET A 194 -5.65 -8.96 9.58
N THR A 195 -5.82 -9.73 8.53
CA THR A 195 -6.65 -9.37 7.36
C THR A 195 -7.53 -10.55 6.98
N ASP A 196 -8.61 -10.27 6.24
CA ASP A 196 -9.48 -11.32 5.68
C ASP A 196 -8.70 -12.31 4.79
N ALA A 197 -7.64 -11.85 4.15
CA ALA A 197 -6.78 -12.71 3.32
C ALA A 197 -5.93 -13.68 4.16
N LEU A 198 -5.56 -13.31 5.38
CA LEU A 198 -4.78 -14.16 6.29
C LEU A 198 -5.67 -15.07 7.13
N ALA A 199 -6.86 -14.61 7.51
CA ALA A 199 -7.75 -15.29 8.45
C ALA A 199 -7.99 -16.80 8.14
N PRO A 200 -8.19 -17.23 6.87
CA PRO A 200 -8.40 -18.64 6.54
C PRO A 200 -7.19 -19.55 6.83
N PHE A 201 -5.99 -18.98 6.98
CA PHE A 201 -4.75 -19.71 7.23
C PHE A 201 -4.32 -19.70 8.71
N LEU A 202 -5.07 -18.97 9.56
CA LEU A 202 -4.78 -18.85 10.98
C LEU A 202 -5.49 -19.95 11.79
N THR A 203 -4.71 -20.96 12.21
CA THR A 203 -5.13 -21.83 13.31
C THR A 203 -4.84 -21.17 14.66
N PRO A 204 -5.54 -21.54 15.76
CA PRO A 204 -5.25 -21.01 17.09
C PRO A 204 -3.77 -21.08 17.46
N ASP A 205 -3.12 -22.24 17.22
CA ASP A 205 -1.70 -22.46 17.53
C ASP A 205 -0.77 -21.53 16.71
N ARG A 206 -1.10 -21.30 15.42
CA ARG A 206 -0.33 -20.37 14.60
C ARG A 206 -0.46 -18.95 15.10
N LYS A 207 -1.68 -18.53 15.42
CA LYS A 207 -1.94 -17.20 15.97
C LYS A 207 -1.16 -16.99 17.27
N GLU A 208 -1.26 -17.92 18.21
CA GLU A 208 -0.54 -17.85 19.50
C GLU A 208 0.97 -17.78 19.28
N ARG A 209 1.52 -18.61 18.36
CA ARG A 209 2.95 -18.57 18.04
C ARG A 209 3.36 -17.20 17.47
N MET A 210 2.58 -16.64 16.51
CA MET A 210 2.87 -15.34 15.94
C MET A 210 2.86 -14.24 17.00
N GLU A 211 1.87 -14.25 17.88
CA GLU A 211 1.77 -13.29 18.99
C GLU A 211 2.96 -13.42 19.94
N LYS A 212 3.32 -14.64 20.35
CA LYS A 212 4.47 -14.90 21.24
C LYS A 212 5.83 -14.51 20.64
N THR A 213 5.98 -14.61 19.32
CA THR A 213 7.24 -14.29 18.64
C THR A 213 7.31 -12.84 18.16
N THR A 214 6.26 -12.08 18.35
CA THR A 214 6.24 -10.64 18.07
C THR A 214 6.53 -9.88 19.37
N PRO A 215 7.57 -9.02 19.43
CA PRO A 215 7.88 -8.24 20.62
C PRO A 215 6.69 -7.42 21.19
N MET A 216 5.82 -6.92 20.29
CA MET A 216 4.58 -6.24 20.71
C MET A 216 3.48 -7.19 21.20
N ALA A 217 3.73 -8.50 21.30
CA ALA A 217 2.87 -9.54 21.81
C ALA A 217 1.45 -9.57 21.21
N ARG A 218 1.33 -9.14 19.96
CA ARG A 218 0.11 -9.19 19.17
C ARG A 218 0.40 -9.23 17.69
N MET A 219 -0.55 -9.68 16.90
CA MET A 219 -0.56 -9.43 15.45
C MET A 219 -0.89 -7.95 15.18
N GLY A 220 -0.34 -7.41 14.11
CA GLY A 220 -0.70 -6.08 13.63
C GLY A 220 -2.13 -6.03 13.11
N GLN A 221 -2.72 -4.83 13.16
CA GLN A 221 -4.00 -4.53 12.54
C GLN A 221 -3.79 -3.68 11.27
N PRO A 222 -4.71 -3.70 10.31
CA PRO A 222 -4.63 -2.83 9.12
C PRO A 222 -4.39 -1.36 9.47
N GLU A 223 -4.93 -0.88 10.58
CA GLU A 223 -4.81 0.49 11.09
C GLU A 223 -3.37 0.83 11.52
N ASP A 224 -2.58 -0.15 11.98
CA ASP A 224 -1.15 0.06 12.29
C ASP A 224 -0.39 0.48 11.02
N ILE A 225 -0.70 -0.17 9.89
CA ILE A 225 -0.11 0.14 8.59
C ILE A 225 -0.65 1.46 8.04
N ALA A 226 -1.94 1.70 8.17
CA ALA A 226 -2.59 2.92 7.70
C ALA A 226 -2.05 4.18 8.40
N SER A 227 -1.72 4.09 9.69
CA SER A 227 -1.09 5.18 10.45
C SER A 227 0.29 5.53 9.92
N ALA A 228 1.11 4.53 9.60
CA ALA A 228 2.41 4.72 8.98
C ALA A 228 2.29 5.26 7.54
N ALA A 229 1.28 4.79 6.79
CA ALA A 229 0.98 5.31 5.46
C ALA A 229 0.57 6.79 5.50
N LEU A 230 -0.25 7.20 6.48
CA LEU A 230 -0.58 8.60 6.70
C LEU A 230 0.67 9.45 6.98
N PHE A 231 1.57 8.99 7.87
CA PHE A 231 2.84 9.69 8.11
C PHE A 231 3.61 9.89 6.81
N LEU A 232 3.83 8.82 6.03
CA LEU A 232 4.61 8.89 4.79
C LEU A 232 3.90 9.69 3.68
N ALA A 233 2.58 9.77 3.68
CA ALA A 233 1.78 10.53 2.73
C ALA A 233 1.73 12.02 3.05
N SER A 234 1.89 12.39 4.32
CA SER A 234 1.66 13.75 4.82
C SER A 234 2.92 14.64 4.82
N PRO A 235 2.77 15.95 5.04
CA PRO A 235 3.89 16.88 5.26
C PRO A 235 4.82 16.50 6.43
N ALA A 236 4.33 15.73 7.41
CA ALA A 236 5.14 15.25 8.54
C ALA A 236 6.38 14.45 8.10
N SER A 237 6.36 13.90 6.90
CA SER A 237 7.47 13.15 6.29
C SER A 237 8.15 13.91 5.13
N SER A 238 8.08 15.24 5.12
CA SER A 238 8.62 16.07 4.02
C SER A 238 10.11 15.85 3.71
N TRP A 239 10.88 15.33 4.67
CA TRP A 239 12.31 15.00 4.52
C TRP A 239 12.58 13.49 4.44
N VAL A 240 11.56 12.70 4.10
CA VAL A 240 11.65 11.23 4.01
C VAL A 240 11.31 10.78 2.60
N THR A 241 12.31 10.29 1.86
CA THR A 241 12.15 9.66 0.54
C THR A 241 13.15 8.52 0.37
N GLY A 242 12.83 7.51 -0.44
CA GLY A 242 13.67 6.35 -0.69
C GLY A 242 13.82 5.42 0.52
N LYS A 243 12.92 5.50 1.51
CA LYS A 243 12.99 4.70 2.73
C LYS A 243 12.03 3.52 2.69
N VAL A 244 12.43 2.47 3.38
CA VAL A 244 11.62 1.28 3.64
C VAL A 244 11.42 1.20 5.14
N LEU A 245 10.17 1.42 5.58
CA LEU A 245 9.81 1.47 6.99
C LEU A 245 9.20 0.13 7.42
N GLY A 246 9.85 -0.56 8.35
CA GLY A 246 9.28 -1.74 9.01
C GLY A 246 8.14 -1.32 9.95
N VAL A 247 6.96 -1.94 9.77
CA VAL A 247 5.81 -1.81 10.68
C VAL A 247 5.35 -3.22 11.00
N ASP A 248 6.06 -3.88 11.89
CA ASP A 248 6.05 -5.32 12.03
C ASP A 248 6.00 -5.81 13.49
N GLY A 249 5.80 -4.88 14.45
CA GLY A 249 5.77 -5.20 15.87
C GLY A 249 7.13 -5.59 16.44
N GLY A 250 8.23 -5.29 15.73
CA GLY A 250 9.59 -5.56 16.18
C GLY A 250 10.07 -6.99 15.89
N VAL A 251 9.46 -7.72 14.96
CA VAL A 251 9.94 -9.08 14.60
C VAL A 251 11.35 -8.99 13.98
N GLU A 252 12.22 -9.92 14.40
CA GLU A 252 13.60 -10.03 13.92
C GLU A 252 13.81 -11.24 13.01
N ALA A 253 12.79 -12.11 12.90
CA ALA A 253 12.79 -13.32 12.07
C ALA A 253 11.36 -13.61 11.57
N PRO A 254 11.22 -14.46 10.51
CA PRO A 254 9.90 -14.89 10.05
C PRO A 254 9.13 -15.59 11.17
N ASN A 255 7.90 -15.17 11.42
CA ASN A 255 7.04 -15.73 12.45
C ASN A 255 5.75 -16.38 11.91
N PHE A 256 5.71 -16.63 10.60
CA PHE A 256 4.55 -17.20 9.88
C PHE A 256 4.61 -18.75 9.81
#